data_e2beae10c203876a889773b8abd99849
#
_entry.id   e2beae10c203876a889773b8abd99849
#
_cell.length_a   1.000
_cell.length_b   1.000
_cell.length_c   1.000
_cell.angle_alpha   90.00
_cell.angle_beta   90.00
_cell.angle_gamma   90.00
#
_symmetry.space_group_name_H-M   'P 1'
#
loop_
_entity.id
_entity.type
_entity.pdbx_description
1 polymer ?
#
loop_
_entity_poly.entity_id
_entity_poly.type
_entity_poly.pdbx_seq_one_letter_code
_entity_poly.pdbx_strand_id
1 'polypeptide(L)'
;MSIASNLGKLHHFAWKCANVDETIAFYEGILGLPYVHKIENDHVPSTGEYAPYKHVFFELADKSHIAFFDVGDGKGTTTDCDDWIVHFAFEVDASEDVEAWYTKLTDNGIDVIGPTNHDNWIYSIYFFDPNGLRLEITTRLT
;
A
#
# COMPACT_ATOMS: atom_id res chain seq x y z
N MET A 1 8.82 31.56 -17.10
CA MET A 1 9.15 30.30 -17.78
C MET A 1 8.98 29.13 -16.80
N SER A 2 8.27 28.13 -17.22
CA SER A 2 8.09 26.94 -16.41
C SER A 2 9.20 25.93 -16.69
N ILE A 3 9.58 25.18 -15.67
CA ILE A 3 10.53 24.07 -15.78
C ILE A 3 9.73 22.78 -15.78
N ALA A 4 9.98 21.91 -16.76
CA ALA A 4 9.36 20.60 -16.78
C ALA A 4 9.78 19.81 -15.54
N SER A 5 8.84 19.12 -14.92
CA SER A 5 9.15 18.30 -13.76
C SER A 5 10.04 17.11 -14.15
N ASN A 6 11.09 16.89 -13.38
CA ASN A 6 11.92 15.69 -13.46
C ASN A 6 11.59 14.68 -12.35
N LEU A 7 10.48 14.87 -11.65
CA LEU A 7 9.96 13.88 -10.70
C LEU A 7 9.34 12.74 -11.50
N GLY A 8 10.06 11.63 -11.63
CA GLY A 8 9.74 10.55 -12.56
C GLY A 8 8.67 9.60 -12.04
N LYS A 9 8.77 9.23 -10.77
CA LYS A 9 7.82 8.32 -10.09
C LYS A 9 7.96 8.47 -8.59
N LEU A 10 7.03 7.87 -7.86
CA LEU A 10 7.21 7.73 -6.42
C LEU A 10 8.29 6.69 -6.13
N HIS A 11 9.28 7.04 -5.29
CA HIS A 11 10.26 6.07 -4.82
C HIS A 11 9.65 5.15 -3.78
N HIS A 12 9.01 5.75 -2.79
CA HIS A 12 8.26 5.02 -1.77
C HIS A 12 7.29 5.96 -1.07
N PHE A 13 6.33 5.38 -0.40
CA PHE A 13 5.54 6.05 0.61
C PHE A 13 5.49 5.18 1.86
N ALA A 14 5.29 5.80 3.01
CA ALA A 14 5.42 5.13 4.28
C ALA A 14 4.20 5.37 5.17
N TRP A 15 3.79 4.32 5.85
CA TRP A 15 2.69 4.32 6.79
C TRP A 15 3.08 3.58 8.05
N LYS A 16 2.24 3.65 9.06
CA LYS A 16 2.44 2.94 10.30
C LYS A 16 1.69 1.61 10.26
N CYS A 17 2.34 0.52 10.65
CA CYS A 17 1.68 -0.76 10.79
C CYS A 17 1.54 -1.14 12.26
N ALA A 18 0.54 -1.97 12.54
CA ALA A 18 0.30 -2.49 13.89
C ALA A 18 1.26 -3.61 14.25
N ASN A 19 1.61 -4.45 13.27
CA ASN A 19 2.45 -5.63 13.46
C ASN A 19 3.17 -5.96 12.16
N VAL A 20 4.50 -6.03 12.24
CA VAL A 20 5.36 -6.30 11.07
C VAL A 20 5.06 -7.66 10.47
N ASP A 21 4.93 -8.70 11.28
CA ASP A 21 4.76 -10.08 10.77
C ASP A 21 3.44 -10.24 10.02
N GLU A 22 2.35 -9.67 10.53
CA GLU A 22 1.06 -9.66 9.84
C GLU A 22 1.11 -8.85 8.55
N THR A 23 1.83 -7.74 8.57
CA THR A 23 2.01 -6.87 7.39
C THR A 23 2.79 -7.61 6.30
N ILE A 24 3.86 -8.31 6.65
CA ILE A 24 4.64 -9.13 5.70
C ILE A 24 3.76 -10.26 5.13
N ALA A 25 3.01 -10.96 5.99
CA ALA A 25 2.14 -12.04 5.53
C ALA A 25 1.11 -11.56 4.51
N PHE A 26 0.61 -10.33 4.66
CA PHE A 26 -0.35 -9.75 3.73
C PHE A 26 0.32 -9.28 2.43
N TYR A 27 1.31 -8.41 2.53
CA TYR A 27 1.90 -7.78 1.33
C TYR A 27 2.76 -8.75 0.52
N GLU A 28 3.57 -9.57 1.16
CA GLU A 28 4.33 -10.60 0.45
C GLU A 28 3.49 -11.85 0.19
N GLY A 29 2.76 -12.33 1.19
CA GLY A 29 2.05 -13.60 1.10
C GLY A 29 0.81 -13.55 0.22
N ILE A 30 0.01 -12.50 0.30
CA ILE A 30 -1.25 -12.38 -0.46
C ILE A 30 -1.06 -11.54 -1.72
N LEU A 31 -0.46 -10.35 -1.60
CA LEU A 31 -0.27 -9.45 -2.75
C LEU A 31 0.94 -9.84 -3.61
N GLY A 32 1.85 -10.67 -3.10
CA GLY A 32 3.01 -11.12 -3.86
C GLY A 32 4.09 -10.06 -4.04
N LEU A 33 4.10 -9.01 -3.22
CA LEU A 33 5.12 -7.97 -3.27
C LEU A 33 6.34 -8.43 -2.48
N PRO A 34 7.53 -8.55 -3.08
CA PRO A 34 8.71 -9.01 -2.37
C PRO A 34 9.06 -8.10 -1.18
N TYR A 35 9.31 -8.71 -0.04
CA TYR A 35 9.87 -8.03 1.13
C TYR A 35 11.38 -7.88 0.92
N VAL A 36 11.85 -6.66 0.68
CA VAL A 36 13.22 -6.45 0.17
C VAL A 36 14.17 -5.80 1.16
N HIS A 37 13.66 -5.11 2.19
CA HIS A 37 14.55 -4.37 3.09
C HIS A 37 13.91 -4.09 4.43
N LYS A 38 14.73 -4.10 5.49
CA LYS A 38 14.34 -3.70 6.85
C LYS A 38 15.40 -2.81 7.46
N ILE A 39 14.96 -1.74 8.10
CA ILE A 39 15.79 -0.89 8.95
C ILE A 39 15.26 -1.01 10.38
N GLU A 40 16.18 -1.23 11.35
CA GLU A 40 15.85 -1.14 12.77
C GLU A 40 16.74 -0.06 13.38
N ASN A 41 16.17 0.81 14.20
CA ASN A 41 16.92 1.87 14.86
C ASN A 41 16.19 2.31 16.13
N ASP A 42 16.96 2.88 17.08
CA ASP A 42 16.41 3.42 18.32
C ASP A 42 16.13 4.91 18.22
N HIS A 43 16.72 5.60 17.25
CA HIS A 43 16.55 7.03 17.04
C HIS A 43 16.10 7.29 15.61
N VAL A 44 15.19 8.25 15.45
CA VAL A 44 14.73 8.69 14.14
C VAL A 44 15.82 9.55 13.49
N PRO A 45 16.41 9.13 12.36
CA PRO A 45 17.54 9.86 11.76
C PRO A 45 17.21 11.31 11.40
N SER A 46 15.98 11.56 10.94
CA SER A 46 15.57 12.90 10.49
C SER A 46 15.30 13.88 11.64
N THR A 47 15.00 13.40 12.84
CA THR A 47 14.65 14.24 13.99
C THR A 47 15.61 14.11 15.17
N GLY A 48 16.37 13.01 15.25
CA GLY A 48 17.22 12.69 16.40
C GLY A 48 16.45 12.16 17.62
N GLU A 49 15.15 12.05 17.53
CA GLU A 49 14.28 11.60 18.62
C GLU A 49 14.55 10.14 18.96
N TYR A 50 14.54 9.80 20.27
CA TYR A 50 14.56 8.40 20.69
C TYR A 50 13.16 7.81 20.53
N ALA A 51 13.02 6.94 19.54
CA ALA A 51 11.77 6.23 19.25
C ALA A 51 12.13 4.94 18.51
N PRO A 52 12.29 3.81 19.22
CA PRO A 52 12.64 2.54 18.57
C PRO A 52 11.58 2.12 17.54
N TYR A 53 12.05 1.69 16.37
CA TYR A 53 11.16 1.29 15.30
C TYR A 53 11.77 0.22 14.39
N LYS A 54 10.89 -0.46 13.66
CA LYS A 54 11.23 -1.29 12.50
C LYS A 54 10.60 -0.65 11.26
N HIS A 55 11.36 -0.53 10.20
CA HIS A 55 10.90 0.05 8.94
C HIS A 55 11.10 -0.98 7.84
N VAL A 56 10.00 -1.48 7.27
CA VAL A 56 10.01 -2.58 6.30
C VAL A 56 9.53 -2.09 4.94
N PHE A 57 10.11 -2.66 3.86
CA PHE A 57 9.86 -2.23 2.49
C PHE A 57 9.44 -3.41 1.62
N PHE A 58 8.39 -3.20 0.84
CA PHE A 58 7.90 -4.14 -0.18
C PHE A 58 8.03 -3.50 -1.55
N GLU A 59 8.50 -4.27 -2.54
CA GLU A 59 8.83 -3.75 -3.87
C GLU A 59 7.71 -4.01 -4.87
N LEU A 60 7.34 -2.98 -5.63
CA LEU A 60 6.43 -3.10 -6.76
C LEU A 60 7.21 -3.40 -8.05
N ALA A 61 6.50 -3.77 -9.11
CA ALA A 61 7.10 -4.16 -10.38
C ALA A 61 7.95 -3.05 -11.03
N ASP A 62 7.62 -1.78 -10.78
CA ASP A 62 8.35 -0.64 -11.30
C ASP A 62 9.52 -0.20 -10.42
N LYS A 63 9.86 -0.98 -9.39
CA LYS A 63 10.92 -0.69 -8.41
C LYS A 63 10.60 0.45 -7.45
N SER A 64 9.37 0.89 -7.39
CA SER A 64 8.88 1.70 -6.27
C SER A 64 8.56 0.81 -5.07
N HIS A 65 8.35 1.41 -3.91
CA HIS A 65 8.16 0.64 -2.67
C HIS A 65 6.99 1.18 -1.86
N ILE A 66 6.32 0.27 -1.18
CA ILE A 66 5.45 0.61 -0.06
C ILE A 66 6.19 0.24 1.23
N ALA A 67 6.18 1.14 2.20
CA ALA A 67 6.95 0.98 3.43
C ALA A 67 6.08 1.17 4.66
N PHE A 68 6.44 0.48 5.74
CA PHE A 68 5.72 0.58 7.00
C PHE A 68 6.68 0.77 8.15
N PHE A 69 6.25 1.59 9.12
CA PHE A 69 6.90 1.73 10.41
C PHE A 69 6.12 0.97 11.47
N ASP A 70 6.78 0.08 12.19
CA ASP A 70 6.25 -0.53 13.41
C ASP A 70 6.97 0.11 14.59
N VAL A 71 6.24 0.85 15.41
CA VAL A 71 6.78 1.54 16.59
C VAL A 71 6.47 0.79 17.90
N GLY A 72 5.93 -0.43 17.78
CA GLY A 72 5.70 -1.31 18.93
C GLY A 72 4.45 -1.02 19.75
N ASP A 73 3.54 -0.17 19.27
CA ASP A 73 2.32 0.19 20.00
C ASP A 73 1.08 -0.64 19.61
N GLY A 74 1.23 -1.54 18.63
CA GLY A 74 0.14 -2.39 18.18
C GLY A 74 -0.96 -1.67 17.39
N LYS A 75 -0.70 -0.46 16.89
CA LYS A 75 -1.68 0.37 16.18
C LYS A 75 -1.21 0.69 14.77
N GLY A 76 -2.13 0.57 13.81
CA GLY A 76 -1.89 0.98 12.43
C GLY A 76 -2.01 2.50 12.25
N THR A 77 -1.99 2.91 10.98
CA THR A 77 -2.16 4.31 10.61
C THR A 77 -3.60 4.75 10.86
N THR A 78 -3.78 5.94 11.43
CA THR A 78 -5.09 6.58 11.61
C THR A 78 -5.13 7.90 10.87
N THR A 79 -6.34 8.30 10.43
CA THR A 79 -6.56 9.58 9.76
C THR A 79 -7.80 10.24 10.34
N ASP A 80 -7.92 11.56 10.14
CA ASP A 80 -9.08 12.34 10.61
C ASP A 80 -10.22 12.36 9.59
N CYS A 81 -10.04 11.72 8.43
CA CYS A 81 -11.05 11.70 7.38
C CYS A 81 -11.69 10.31 7.24
N ASP A 82 -12.78 10.25 6.48
CA ASP A 82 -13.45 8.99 6.19
C ASP A 82 -12.49 8.02 5.51
N ASP A 83 -12.65 6.73 5.77
CA ASP A 83 -11.72 5.70 5.32
C ASP A 83 -11.66 5.54 3.80
N TRP A 84 -12.68 5.98 3.07
CA TRP A 84 -12.69 5.92 1.60
C TRP A 84 -11.84 7.01 0.94
N ILE A 85 -11.37 8.02 1.71
CA ILE A 85 -10.59 9.13 1.16
C ILE A 85 -9.11 8.76 1.05
N VAL A 86 -8.49 8.32 2.15
CA VAL A 86 -7.06 7.99 2.17
C VAL A 86 -6.87 6.54 1.77
N HIS A 87 -6.26 6.33 0.62
CA HIS A 87 -6.00 4.99 0.09
C HIS A 87 -4.85 5.01 -0.91
N PHE A 88 -4.33 3.81 -1.22
CA PHE A 88 -3.34 3.61 -2.28
C PHE A 88 -3.96 2.82 -3.40
N ALA A 89 -3.62 3.20 -4.64
CA ALA A 89 -4.04 2.50 -5.83
C ALA A 89 -2.85 1.84 -6.51
N PHE A 90 -2.90 0.52 -6.64
CA PHE A 90 -1.96 -0.25 -7.45
C PHE A 90 -2.53 -0.38 -8.85
N GLU A 91 -1.69 -0.17 -9.86
CA GLU A 91 -2.14 -0.26 -11.25
C GLU A 91 -1.85 -1.66 -11.82
N VAL A 92 -2.82 -2.20 -12.55
CA VAL A 92 -2.68 -3.40 -13.38
C VAL A 92 -3.02 -3.05 -14.83
N ASP A 93 -2.63 -3.93 -15.77
CA ASP A 93 -2.68 -3.60 -17.19
C ASP A 93 -4.07 -3.68 -17.82
N ALA A 94 -4.95 -4.52 -17.27
CA ALA A 94 -6.25 -4.79 -17.90
C ALA A 94 -7.36 -5.01 -16.89
N SER A 95 -8.61 -4.86 -17.34
CA SER A 95 -9.81 -5.11 -16.52
C SER A 95 -9.86 -6.55 -16.02
N GLU A 96 -9.41 -7.50 -16.84
CA GLU A 96 -9.33 -8.92 -16.47
C GLU A 96 -8.40 -9.14 -15.27
N ASP A 97 -7.35 -8.33 -15.14
CA ASP A 97 -6.44 -8.40 -13.98
C ASP A 97 -7.13 -7.91 -12.72
N VAL A 98 -7.94 -6.86 -12.81
CA VAL A 98 -8.73 -6.37 -11.67
C VAL A 98 -9.68 -7.47 -11.18
N GLU A 99 -10.36 -8.15 -12.10
CA GLU A 99 -11.29 -9.22 -11.78
C GLU A 99 -10.57 -10.46 -11.22
N ALA A 100 -9.38 -10.76 -11.73
CA ALA A 100 -8.55 -11.85 -11.19
C ALA A 100 -8.13 -11.56 -9.75
N TRP A 101 -7.77 -10.32 -9.43
CA TRP A 101 -7.46 -9.90 -8.07
C TRP A 101 -8.68 -9.97 -7.16
N TYR A 102 -9.86 -9.59 -7.67
CA TYR A 102 -11.11 -9.76 -6.91
C TYR A 102 -11.26 -11.21 -6.46
N THR A 103 -11.09 -12.15 -7.37
CA THR A 103 -11.21 -13.59 -7.06
C THR A 103 -10.15 -14.04 -6.06
N LYS A 104 -8.89 -13.67 -6.28
CA LYS A 104 -7.80 -14.06 -5.40
C LYS A 104 -8.00 -13.55 -3.97
N LEU A 105 -8.40 -12.29 -3.83
CA LEU A 105 -8.61 -11.68 -2.51
C LEU A 105 -9.80 -12.31 -1.78
N THR A 106 -10.91 -12.51 -2.47
CA THR A 106 -12.09 -13.15 -1.87
C THR A 106 -11.82 -14.61 -1.52
N ASP A 107 -11.04 -15.33 -2.32
CA ASP A 107 -10.62 -16.69 -2.01
C ASP A 107 -9.73 -16.77 -0.77
N ASN A 108 -9.06 -15.67 -0.41
CA ASN A 108 -8.26 -15.55 0.80
C ASN A 108 -9.04 -14.95 1.98
N GLY A 109 -10.36 -14.85 1.87
CA GLY A 109 -11.23 -14.38 2.95
C GLY A 109 -11.21 -12.86 3.15
N ILE A 110 -10.75 -12.10 2.16
CA ILE A 110 -10.70 -10.63 2.24
C ILE A 110 -11.97 -10.07 1.60
N ASP A 111 -12.63 -9.16 2.31
CA ASP A 111 -13.80 -8.45 1.79
C ASP A 111 -13.36 -7.46 0.72
N VAL A 112 -13.99 -7.51 -0.44
CA VAL A 112 -13.67 -6.65 -1.58
C VAL A 112 -14.91 -5.88 -2.02
N ILE A 113 -14.72 -4.58 -2.26
CA ILE A 113 -15.74 -3.67 -2.77
C ILE A 113 -15.49 -3.44 -4.26
N GLY A 114 -16.54 -3.53 -5.05
CA GLY A 114 -16.47 -3.38 -6.50
C GLY A 114 -16.61 -4.70 -7.23
N PRO A 115 -16.19 -4.81 -8.49
CA PRO A 115 -15.54 -3.78 -9.30
C PRO A 115 -16.42 -2.57 -9.60
N THR A 116 -15.81 -1.40 -9.68
CA THR A 116 -16.48 -0.14 -9.98
C THR A 116 -15.83 0.54 -11.17
N ASN A 117 -16.64 0.94 -12.14
CA ASN A 117 -16.21 1.78 -13.25
C ASN A 117 -16.35 3.24 -12.83
N HIS A 118 -15.24 3.96 -12.76
CA HIS A 118 -15.21 5.36 -12.41
C HIS A 118 -15.13 6.20 -13.70
N ASP A 119 -16.28 6.64 -14.18
CA ASP A 119 -16.39 7.63 -15.25
C ASP A 119 -15.74 7.19 -16.57
N ASN A 120 -15.72 5.89 -16.85
CA ASN A 120 -15.04 5.27 -17.99
C ASN A 120 -13.54 5.62 -18.07
N TRP A 121 -12.96 6.03 -16.96
CA TRP A 121 -11.56 6.43 -16.84
C TRP A 121 -10.71 5.36 -16.17
N ILE A 122 -11.20 4.81 -15.05
CA ILE A 122 -10.55 3.70 -14.35
C ILE A 122 -11.59 2.66 -13.91
N TYR A 123 -11.12 1.44 -13.73
CA TYR A 123 -11.91 0.30 -13.28
C TYR A 123 -11.22 -0.32 -12.06
N SER A 124 -11.91 -0.42 -10.91
CA SER A 124 -11.25 -0.61 -9.63
C SER A 124 -11.97 -1.55 -8.69
N ILE A 125 -11.18 -2.18 -7.83
CA ILE A 125 -11.64 -2.85 -6.61
C ILE A 125 -10.95 -2.24 -5.39
N TYR A 126 -11.58 -2.36 -4.22
CA TYR A 126 -11.11 -1.82 -2.95
C TYR A 126 -11.14 -2.88 -1.86
N PHE A 127 -10.14 -2.85 -0.98
CA PHE A 127 -10.06 -3.76 0.15
C PHE A 127 -9.17 -3.12 1.23
N PHE A 128 -9.11 -3.73 2.42
CA PHE A 128 -8.29 -3.22 3.52
C PHE A 128 -7.17 -4.18 3.84
N ASP A 129 -6.01 -3.61 4.21
CA ASP A 129 -4.89 -4.37 4.74
C ASP A 129 -5.09 -4.67 6.23
N PRO A 130 -4.18 -5.46 6.89
CA PRO A 130 -4.32 -5.75 8.32
C PRO A 130 -4.23 -4.54 9.24
N ASN A 131 -3.75 -3.41 8.74
CA ASN A 131 -3.57 -2.18 9.52
C ASN A 131 -4.76 -1.23 9.41
N GLY A 132 -5.80 -1.61 8.65
CA GLY A 132 -6.93 -0.73 8.37
C GLY A 132 -6.69 0.26 7.24
N LEU A 133 -5.60 0.11 6.49
CA LEU A 133 -5.31 0.95 5.33
C LEU A 133 -6.13 0.48 4.14
N ARG A 134 -6.83 1.41 3.48
CA ARG A 134 -7.61 1.11 2.29
C ARG A 134 -6.70 1.02 1.08
N LEU A 135 -6.86 -0.05 0.32
CA LEU A 135 -6.11 -0.30 -0.90
C LEU A 135 -7.05 -0.39 -2.09
N GLU A 136 -6.54 -0.02 -3.25
CA GLU A 136 -7.26 -0.10 -4.51
C GLU A 136 -6.39 -0.84 -5.51
N ILE A 137 -7.00 -1.69 -6.34
CA ILE A 137 -6.37 -2.21 -7.56
C ILE A 137 -7.18 -1.68 -8.72
N THR A 138 -6.51 -1.00 -9.63
CA THR A 138 -7.16 -0.25 -10.71
C THR A 138 -6.46 -0.47 -12.05
N THR A 139 -7.20 -0.24 -13.12
CA THR A 139 -6.66 -0.19 -14.47
C THR A 139 -7.23 1.01 -15.21
N ARG A 140 -6.46 1.52 -16.16
CA ARG A 140 -6.89 2.63 -17.02
C ARG A 140 -7.81 2.10 -18.10
N LEU A 141 -8.92 2.78 -18.34
CA LEU A 141 -9.87 2.43 -19.38
C LEU A 141 -9.64 3.22 -20.68
N THR A 142 -8.75 4.21 -20.63
CA THR A 142 -8.42 5.02 -21.80
C THR A 142 -6.92 5.18 -21.96
#